data_ea69ff78d079670cbf867ce52e06f3be
#
_entry.id   ea69ff78d079670cbf867ce52e06f3be
#
_cell.length_a   1.000
_cell.length_b   1.000
_cell.length_c   1.000
_cell.angle_alpha   90.00
_cell.angle_beta   90.00
_cell.angle_gamma   90.00
#
_symmetry.space_group_name_H-M   'P 1'
#
loop_
_entity.id
_entity.type
_entity.pdbx_description
1 polymer ?
#
loop_
_entity_poly.entity_id
_entity_poly.type
_entity_poly.pdbx_seq_one_letter_code
_entity_poly.pdbx_strand_id
1 'polypeptide(L)'
;GSKFISQEVAVLPKGTSFAVKNLFYNIPARRNFLKSDIVEYRHVIDEFQRVALAHPNIHFTFYHNGSEMFNLPQSNFRQRIVAIFSGKTNEKLVPVQEETEIVEIQGFVSKPEFAKKNRGEQLFFVNDRFIKSGYLHHAVMAAYEGLLKDSNQPSYYLYLNVPPNTIDINIHPTKTEIKFDDEHALYAILRSSIKHSLGQFNVAPVLDFDRDSNLDTPYNYKDQEAATPTIQIDGNFNPFSDAIPNKHFTSPRKTENTANWESLYVGLKHDTDEISN
;
A
#
# COMPACT_ATOMS: atom_id res chain seq x y z
N GLY A 1 -10.99 36.93 30.80
CA GLY A 1 -11.48 37.75 29.70
C GLY A 1 -10.32 38.41 28.97
N SER A 2 -10.36 38.43 27.66
CA SER A 2 -9.38 39.14 26.83
C SER A 2 -9.52 40.65 27.07
N LYS A 3 -8.41 41.31 27.40
CA LYS A 3 -8.35 42.77 27.45
C LYS A 3 -7.75 43.25 26.13
N PHE A 4 -8.42 44.23 25.52
CA PHE A 4 -7.87 44.96 24.40
C PHE A 4 -6.64 45.76 24.88
N ILE A 5 -5.50 45.65 24.25
CA ILE A 5 -4.24 46.27 24.68
C ILE A 5 -3.94 47.51 23.85
N SER A 6 -3.89 47.36 22.53
CA SER A 6 -3.66 48.46 21.60
C SER A 6 -4.21 48.13 20.21
N GLN A 7 -4.45 49.17 19.42
CA GLN A 7 -4.74 49.13 18.02
C GLN A 7 -3.91 50.20 17.33
N GLU A 8 -3.13 49.77 16.35
CA GLU A 8 -2.27 50.63 15.57
C GLU A 8 -2.56 50.48 14.08
N VAL A 9 -2.47 51.59 13.36
CA VAL A 9 -2.56 51.56 11.89
C VAL A 9 -1.25 51.07 11.34
N ALA A 10 -1.27 50.00 10.56
CA ALA A 10 -0.08 49.44 9.93
C ALA A 10 -0.29 49.27 8.41
N VAL A 11 0.76 49.56 7.63
CA VAL A 11 0.77 49.30 6.20
C VAL A 11 1.37 47.93 5.98
N LEU A 12 0.49 46.94 5.72
CA LEU A 12 0.86 45.56 5.53
C LEU A 12 0.21 45.02 4.23
N PRO A 13 0.80 43.99 3.60
CA PRO A 13 0.13 43.29 2.51
C PRO A 13 -1.17 42.66 3.01
N LYS A 14 -2.14 42.49 2.10
CA LYS A 14 -3.43 41.87 2.43
C LYS A 14 -3.21 40.47 2.97
N GLY A 15 -3.74 40.20 4.16
CA GLY A 15 -3.60 38.90 4.81
C GLY A 15 -3.94 38.93 6.29
N THR A 16 -3.68 37.81 6.97
CA THR A 16 -3.91 37.65 8.40
C THR A 16 -2.71 36.97 9.05
N SER A 17 -2.31 37.46 10.23
CA SER A 17 -1.25 36.85 11.03
C SER A 17 -1.81 36.45 12.40
N PHE A 18 -1.58 35.19 12.79
CA PHE A 18 -1.92 34.68 14.11
C PHE A 18 -0.63 34.24 14.81
N ALA A 19 -0.43 34.72 16.03
CA ALA A 19 0.65 34.31 16.91
C ALA A 19 0.11 33.63 18.17
N VAL A 20 0.32 32.33 18.29
CA VAL A 20 -0.04 31.54 19.47
C VAL A 20 1.21 31.39 20.34
N LYS A 21 1.21 32.01 21.51
CA LYS A 21 2.36 32.01 22.43
C LYS A 21 1.95 31.42 23.77
N ASN A 22 2.91 30.81 24.48
CA ASN A 22 2.73 30.29 25.84
C ASN A 22 1.52 29.33 25.92
N LEU A 23 1.44 28.37 25.01
CA LEU A 23 0.35 27.39 24.96
C LEU A 23 0.16 26.70 26.31
N PHE A 24 -1.07 26.69 26.81
CA PHE A 24 -1.45 26.16 28.13
C PHE A 24 -0.83 26.88 29.37
N TYR A 25 -0.36 28.12 29.22
CA TYR A 25 0.23 28.87 30.33
C TYR A 25 -0.69 28.93 31.59
N ASN A 26 -1.98 29.13 31.38
CA ASN A 26 -2.99 29.21 32.44
C ASN A 26 -3.65 27.87 32.80
N ILE A 27 -3.22 26.75 32.18
CA ILE A 27 -3.76 25.42 32.44
C ILE A 27 -2.58 24.44 32.64
N PRO A 28 -1.90 24.48 33.81
CA PRO A 28 -0.70 23.67 34.07
C PRO A 28 -0.92 22.18 33.86
N ALA A 29 -2.10 21.67 34.20
CA ALA A 29 -2.46 20.27 33.98
C ALA A 29 -2.32 19.85 32.49
N ARG A 30 -2.79 20.67 31.56
CA ARG A 30 -2.66 20.41 30.12
C ARG A 30 -1.21 20.52 29.63
N ARG A 31 -0.45 21.47 30.19
CA ARG A 31 0.97 21.61 29.84
C ARG A 31 1.79 20.36 30.22
N ASN A 32 1.45 19.69 31.32
CA ASN A 32 2.12 18.47 31.77
C ASN A 32 1.82 17.28 30.86
N PHE A 33 0.81 17.31 29.98
CA PHE A 33 0.52 16.29 28.98
C PHE A 33 1.30 16.48 27.69
N LEU A 34 1.94 17.64 27.47
CA LEU A 34 2.82 17.84 26.32
C LEU A 34 4.01 16.86 26.42
N LYS A 35 4.30 16.22 25.32
CA LYS A 35 5.43 15.30 25.20
C LYS A 35 6.73 16.07 24.92
N SER A 36 7.77 15.38 24.51
CA SER A 36 9.01 16.02 24.09
C SER A 36 8.80 16.85 22.82
N ASP A 37 9.58 17.90 22.64
CA ASP A 37 9.52 18.79 21.47
C ASP A 37 9.57 18.04 20.15
N ILE A 38 10.36 16.95 20.07
CA ILE A 38 10.44 16.09 18.87
C ILE A 38 9.11 15.40 18.56
N VAL A 39 8.40 14.96 19.59
CA VAL A 39 7.10 14.28 19.43
C VAL A 39 6.04 15.28 19.03
N GLU A 40 5.98 16.42 19.70
CA GLU A 40 5.02 17.48 19.36
C GLU A 40 5.28 18.04 17.96
N TYR A 41 6.54 18.20 17.58
CA TYR A 41 6.92 18.61 16.23
C TYR A 41 6.41 17.62 15.16
N ARG A 42 6.49 16.30 15.39
CA ARG A 42 5.90 15.30 14.48
C ARG A 42 4.40 15.47 14.35
N HIS A 43 3.70 15.70 15.45
CA HIS A 43 2.25 15.95 15.41
C HIS A 43 1.91 17.20 14.59
N VAL A 44 2.71 18.27 14.73
CA VAL A 44 2.51 19.49 13.94
C VAL A 44 2.74 19.23 12.44
N ILE A 45 3.81 18.48 12.10
CA ILE A 45 4.07 18.07 10.69
C ILE A 45 2.90 17.23 10.15
N ASP A 46 2.43 16.25 10.91
CA ASP A 46 1.33 15.39 10.47
C ASP A 46 0.07 16.21 10.14
N GLU A 47 -0.29 17.18 11.01
CA GLU A 47 -1.45 18.04 10.77
C GLU A 47 -1.20 19.00 9.59
N PHE A 48 0.02 19.56 9.46
CA PHE A 48 0.39 20.37 8.31
C PHE A 48 0.26 19.59 7.00
N GLN A 49 0.79 18.36 6.94
CA GLN A 49 0.72 17.51 5.76
C GLN A 49 -0.72 17.17 5.39
N ARG A 50 -1.59 16.88 6.37
CA ARG A 50 -3.01 16.61 6.14
C ARG A 50 -3.72 17.79 5.50
N VAL A 51 -3.49 19.01 6.01
CA VAL A 51 -4.09 20.22 5.46
C VAL A 51 -3.52 20.52 4.06
N ALA A 52 -2.21 20.40 3.89
CA ALA A 52 -1.57 20.67 2.60
C ALA A 52 -1.98 19.68 1.50
N LEU A 53 -2.26 18.41 1.88
CA LEU A 53 -2.79 17.39 0.96
C LEU A 53 -4.25 17.64 0.60
N ALA A 54 -5.07 18.07 1.56
CA ALA A 54 -6.47 18.39 1.29
C ALA A 54 -6.64 19.58 0.33
N HIS A 55 -5.68 20.52 0.34
CA HIS A 55 -5.77 21.76 -0.45
C HIS A 55 -4.56 21.96 -1.37
N PRO A 56 -4.38 21.14 -2.42
CA PRO A 56 -3.23 21.26 -3.32
C PRO A 56 -3.21 22.55 -4.13
N ASN A 57 -4.35 23.21 -4.30
CA ASN A 57 -4.53 24.48 -4.99
C ASN A 57 -4.06 25.70 -4.19
N ILE A 58 -3.58 25.50 -2.95
CA ILE A 58 -3.05 26.55 -2.07
C ILE A 58 -1.53 26.38 -1.95
N HIS A 59 -0.80 27.50 -1.98
CA HIS A 59 0.63 27.51 -1.69
C HIS A 59 0.84 27.45 -0.16
N PHE A 60 1.60 26.47 0.31
CA PHE A 60 1.95 26.32 1.71
C PHE A 60 3.47 26.40 1.91
N THR A 61 3.89 27.13 2.93
CA THR A 61 5.27 27.11 3.43
C THR A 61 5.27 26.76 4.91
N PHE A 62 6.24 25.97 5.31
CA PHE A 62 6.39 25.57 6.72
C PHE A 62 7.82 25.79 7.18
N TYR A 63 7.99 26.54 8.24
CA TYR A 63 9.28 26.85 8.86
C TYR A 63 9.37 26.24 10.25
N HIS A 64 10.55 25.72 10.59
CA HIS A 64 10.87 25.26 11.93
C HIS A 64 12.19 25.89 12.38
N ASN A 65 12.18 26.63 13.48
CA ASN A 65 13.36 27.34 14.02
C ASN A 65 14.10 28.18 12.96
N GLY A 66 13.36 28.87 12.10
CA GLY A 66 13.92 29.72 11.03
C GLY A 66 14.34 28.98 9.76
N SER A 67 14.34 27.64 9.76
CA SER A 67 14.65 26.83 8.56
C SER A 67 13.38 26.48 7.82
N GLU A 68 13.39 26.62 6.48
CA GLU A 68 12.30 26.19 5.62
C GLU A 68 12.29 24.66 5.51
N MET A 69 11.21 24.03 5.97
CA MET A 69 11.04 22.58 5.94
C MET A 69 10.21 22.14 4.74
N PHE A 70 9.20 22.90 4.38
CA PHE A 70 8.36 22.66 3.21
C PHE A 70 8.11 23.97 2.47
N ASN A 71 8.16 23.88 1.13
CA ASN A 71 7.69 24.90 0.22
C ASN A 71 6.87 24.20 -0.85
N LEU A 72 5.56 24.30 -0.73
CA LEU A 72 4.59 23.53 -1.51
C LEU A 72 3.78 24.50 -2.39
N PRO A 73 4.25 24.82 -3.59
CA PRO A 73 3.50 25.68 -4.52
C PRO A 73 2.17 25.04 -4.91
N GLN A 74 1.27 25.82 -5.45
CA GLN A 74 0.02 25.34 -6.02
C GLN A 74 0.31 24.22 -7.04
N SER A 75 -0.44 23.12 -6.96
CA SER A 75 -0.18 21.92 -7.74
C SER A 75 -1.44 21.04 -7.85
N ASN A 76 -1.36 19.94 -8.58
CA ASN A 76 -2.37 18.89 -8.54
C ASN A 76 -2.12 17.90 -7.38
N PHE A 77 -3.09 17.02 -7.09
CA PHE A 77 -3.01 16.04 -6.01
C PHE A 77 -1.74 15.18 -6.09
N ARG A 78 -1.40 14.67 -7.29
CA ARG A 78 -0.22 13.81 -7.48
C ARG A 78 1.08 14.55 -7.17
N GLN A 79 1.24 15.73 -7.70
CA GLN A 79 2.41 16.58 -7.46
C GLN A 79 2.53 16.93 -5.97
N ARG A 80 1.41 17.22 -5.30
CA ARG A 80 1.38 17.52 -3.88
C ARG A 80 1.84 16.34 -3.03
N ILE A 81 1.35 15.13 -3.31
CA ILE A 81 1.78 13.91 -2.63
C ILE A 81 3.29 13.69 -2.81
N VAL A 82 3.78 13.82 -4.03
CA VAL A 82 5.19 13.64 -4.36
C VAL A 82 6.08 14.69 -3.68
N ALA A 83 5.63 15.95 -3.62
CA ALA A 83 6.36 17.03 -2.96
C ALA A 83 6.48 16.82 -1.43
N ILE A 84 5.46 16.21 -0.80
CA ILE A 84 5.45 15.94 0.65
C ILE A 84 6.24 14.68 1.00
N PHE A 85 6.07 13.58 0.26
CA PHE A 85 6.60 12.26 0.67
C PHE A 85 7.86 11.81 -0.07
N SER A 86 8.17 12.32 -1.19
CA SER A 86 9.41 12.25 -2.00
C SER A 86 9.14 11.93 -3.48
N GLY A 87 10.11 12.25 -4.35
CA GLY A 87 10.04 11.97 -5.80
C GLY A 87 9.85 10.48 -6.13
N LYS A 88 10.43 9.58 -5.34
CA LYS A 88 10.29 8.12 -5.49
C LYS A 88 8.86 7.61 -5.30
N THR A 89 7.98 8.40 -4.67
CA THR A 89 6.58 8.06 -4.48
C THR A 89 5.82 8.03 -5.81
N ASN A 90 6.23 8.84 -6.78
CA ASN A 90 5.56 8.97 -8.07
C ASN A 90 5.41 7.63 -8.82
N GLU A 91 6.43 6.81 -8.84
CA GLU A 91 6.46 5.52 -9.55
C GLU A 91 5.59 4.44 -8.88
N LYS A 92 5.30 4.65 -7.60
CA LYS A 92 4.58 3.70 -6.77
C LYS A 92 3.06 3.89 -6.82
N LEU A 93 2.59 5.01 -7.35
CA LEU A 93 1.19 5.42 -7.30
C LEU A 93 0.40 4.95 -8.52
N VAL A 94 -0.71 4.27 -8.25
CA VAL A 94 -1.77 3.94 -9.18
C VAL A 94 -2.91 4.92 -8.96
N PRO A 95 -3.38 5.65 -9.99
CA PRO A 95 -4.51 6.55 -9.87
C PRO A 95 -5.80 5.75 -9.68
N VAL A 96 -6.69 6.28 -8.84
CA VAL A 96 -8.06 5.80 -8.65
C VAL A 96 -8.99 6.94 -8.94
N GLN A 97 -9.94 6.72 -9.83
CA GLN A 97 -10.99 7.68 -10.16
C GLN A 97 -12.28 6.93 -10.42
N GLU A 98 -13.35 7.37 -9.77
CA GLU A 98 -14.69 6.83 -9.93
C GLU A 98 -15.70 7.92 -9.63
N GLU A 99 -16.73 8.01 -10.42
CA GLU A 99 -17.80 8.98 -10.25
C GLU A 99 -19.15 8.25 -10.23
N THR A 100 -19.87 8.40 -9.14
CA THR A 100 -21.20 7.80 -8.93
C THR A 100 -22.14 8.85 -8.35
N GLU A 101 -23.43 8.54 -8.27
CA GLU A 101 -24.42 9.41 -7.62
C GLU A 101 -24.18 9.55 -6.10
N ILE A 102 -23.50 8.56 -5.48
CA ILE A 102 -23.27 8.51 -4.03
C ILE A 102 -21.97 9.19 -3.65
N VAL A 103 -20.92 8.99 -4.43
CA VAL A 103 -19.58 9.48 -4.15
C VAL A 103 -18.78 9.68 -5.42
N GLU A 104 -18.00 10.73 -5.46
CA GLU A 104 -16.88 10.91 -6.37
C GLU A 104 -15.59 10.54 -5.64
N ILE A 105 -14.87 9.55 -6.14
CA ILE A 105 -13.60 9.07 -5.60
C ILE A 105 -12.48 9.53 -6.51
N GLN A 106 -11.48 10.15 -5.92
CA GLN A 106 -10.30 10.59 -6.63
C GLN A 106 -9.07 10.32 -5.75
N GLY A 107 -7.94 9.93 -6.34
CA GLY A 107 -6.73 9.76 -5.54
C GLY A 107 -5.77 8.73 -6.07
N PHE A 108 -5.00 8.16 -5.14
CA PHE A 108 -3.92 7.25 -5.48
C PHE A 108 -3.77 6.16 -4.43
N VAL A 109 -3.45 4.96 -4.89
CA VAL A 109 -3.07 3.83 -4.06
C VAL A 109 -1.69 3.33 -4.49
N SER A 110 -0.96 2.69 -3.59
CA SER A 110 0.36 2.15 -3.93
C SER A 110 0.23 0.84 -4.70
N LYS A 111 1.15 0.57 -5.63
CA LYS A 111 1.29 -0.76 -6.21
C LYS A 111 1.59 -1.79 -5.11
N PRO A 112 1.10 -3.04 -5.19
CA PRO A 112 1.30 -4.08 -4.18
C PRO A 112 2.76 -4.36 -3.83
N GLU A 113 3.67 -4.29 -4.81
CA GLU A 113 5.11 -4.49 -4.63
C GLU A 113 5.77 -3.49 -3.67
N PHE A 114 5.16 -2.30 -3.50
CA PHE A 114 5.64 -1.26 -2.59
C PHE A 114 4.91 -1.24 -1.24
N ALA A 115 4.03 -2.21 -0.98
CA ALA A 115 3.40 -2.35 0.32
C ALA A 115 4.44 -2.67 1.41
N LYS A 116 4.27 -2.08 2.59
CA LYS A 116 5.22 -2.17 3.69
C LYS A 116 4.66 -3.03 4.83
N LYS A 117 5.54 -3.72 5.58
CA LYS A 117 5.13 -4.42 6.81
C LYS A 117 4.60 -3.45 7.88
N ASN A 118 5.20 -2.28 7.97
CA ASN A 118 4.73 -1.24 8.87
C ASN A 118 3.65 -0.42 8.17
N ARG A 119 2.72 0.11 8.96
CA ARG A 119 1.69 1.01 8.46
C ARG A 119 2.34 2.17 7.70
N GLY A 120 2.02 2.28 6.40
CA GLY A 120 2.42 3.39 5.55
C GLY A 120 1.49 4.59 5.70
N GLU A 121 1.61 5.51 4.76
CA GLU A 121 0.71 6.66 4.66
C GLU A 121 -0.67 6.18 4.22
N GLN A 122 -1.65 6.30 5.10
CA GLN A 122 -3.03 5.82 4.91
C GLN A 122 -4.00 6.95 5.19
N LEU A 123 -4.34 7.71 4.14
CA LEU A 123 -5.03 8.98 4.26
C LEU A 123 -6.33 8.96 3.46
N PHE A 124 -7.44 9.24 4.17
CA PHE A 124 -8.73 9.54 3.60
C PHE A 124 -9.08 11.01 3.79
N PHE A 125 -9.62 11.61 2.77
CA PHE A 125 -10.19 12.95 2.81
C PHE A 125 -11.65 12.87 2.35
N VAL A 126 -12.55 13.43 3.13
CA VAL A 126 -13.97 13.55 2.79
C VAL A 126 -14.33 15.03 2.77
N ASN A 127 -14.76 15.54 1.61
CA ASN A 127 -15.06 16.95 1.41
C ASN A 127 -13.93 17.84 1.97
N ASP A 128 -12.68 17.58 1.51
CA ASP A 128 -11.44 18.28 1.89
C ASP A 128 -11.04 18.15 3.38
N ARG A 129 -11.66 17.24 4.13
CA ARG A 129 -11.32 17.00 5.52
C ARG A 129 -10.68 15.63 5.71
N PHE A 130 -9.53 15.60 6.40
CA PHE A 130 -8.91 14.33 6.81
C PHE A 130 -9.81 13.57 7.77
N ILE A 131 -10.02 12.28 7.50
CA ILE A 131 -10.78 11.36 8.35
C ILE A 131 -10.02 10.07 8.64
N LYS A 132 -10.44 9.41 9.71
CA LYS A 132 -10.04 8.06 10.09
C LYS A 132 -11.26 7.16 10.03
N SER A 133 -11.21 6.12 9.24
CA SER A 133 -12.27 5.12 9.16
C SER A 133 -11.65 3.73 9.02
N GLY A 134 -11.86 2.89 10.02
CA GLY A 134 -11.47 1.49 9.98
C GLY A 134 -12.26 0.72 8.93
N TYR A 135 -13.51 1.10 8.71
CA TYR A 135 -14.39 0.48 7.74
C TYR A 135 -13.92 0.72 6.29
N LEU A 136 -13.61 1.96 5.95
CA LEU A 136 -13.03 2.29 4.63
C LEU A 136 -11.64 1.70 4.45
N HIS A 137 -10.83 1.65 5.51
CA HIS A 137 -9.54 0.97 5.47
C HIS A 137 -9.71 -0.51 5.11
N HIS A 138 -10.69 -1.18 5.71
CA HIS A 138 -10.99 -2.57 5.37
C HIS A 138 -11.42 -2.73 3.90
N ALA A 139 -12.18 -1.78 3.32
CA ALA A 139 -12.53 -1.80 1.91
C ALA A 139 -11.28 -1.74 1.00
N VAL A 140 -10.31 -0.87 1.36
CA VAL A 140 -9.02 -0.80 0.66
C VAL A 140 -8.29 -2.14 0.76
N MET A 141 -8.15 -2.70 1.96
CA MET A 141 -7.46 -3.98 2.16
C MET A 141 -8.13 -5.12 1.38
N ALA A 142 -9.46 -5.16 1.35
CA ALA A 142 -10.23 -6.15 0.57
C ALA A 142 -10.04 -6.00 -0.95
N ALA A 143 -9.73 -4.80 -1.45
CA ALA A 143 -9.40 -4.59 -2.86
C ALA A 143 -8.02 -5.17 -3.23
N TYR A 144 -7.10 -5.27 -2.25
CA TYR A 144 -5.78 -5.87 -2.42
C TYR A 144 -5.72 -7.36 -2.11
N GLU A 145 -6.86 -8.00 -1.82
CA GLU A 145 -6.91 -9.43 -1.52
C GLU A 145 -6.24 -10.26 -2.63
N GLY A 146 -5.32 -11.13 -2.25
CA GLY A 146 -4.52 -11.94 -3.18
C GLY A 146 -3.34 -11.22 -3.86
N LEU A 147 -3.16 -9.91 -3.63
CA LEU A 147 -2.07 -9.12 -4.21
C LEU A 147 -0.96 -8.78 -3.21
N LEU A 148 -1.28 -8.78 -1.92
CA LEU A 148 -0.32 -8.45 -0.87
C LEU A 148 0.31 -9.71 -0.30
N LYS A 149 1.59 -9.60 0.08
CA LYS A 149 2.23 -10.57 0.97
C LYS A 149 1.67 -10.40 2.38
N ASP A 150 1.65 -11.48 3.15
CA ASP A 150 1.13 -11.48 4.51
C ASP A 150 1.69 -10.32 5.35
N SER A 151 0.81 -9.67 6.09
CA SER A 151 1.11 -8.53 6.97
C SER A 151 1.54 -7.23 6.28
N ASN A 152 1.61 -7.17 4.96
CA ASN A 152 1.92 -5.93 4.26
C ASN A 152 0.69 -5.04 4.13
N GLN A 153 0.90 -3.72 4.22
CA GLN A 153 -0.14 -2.70 4.12
C GLN A 153 0.20 -1.72 2.99
N PRO A 154 -0.76 -1.42 2.11
CA PRO A 154 -0.57 -0.43 1.06
C PRO A 154 -0.62 0.99 1.63
N SER A 155 0.06 1.92 0.98
CA SER A 155 -0.16 3.35 1.17
C SER A 155 -1.29 3.82 0.26
N TYR A 156 -2.09 4.77 0.72
CA TYR A 156 -3.16 5.36 -0.08
C TYR A 156 -3.45 6.81 0.32
N TYR A 157 -3.91 7.57 -0.66
CA TYR A 157 -4.28 8.98 -0.59
C TYR A 157 -5.60 9.14 -1.35
N LEU A 158 -6.73 8.99 -0.66
CA LEU A 158 -8.04 8.88 -1.26
C LEU A 158 -8.93 10.06 -0.84
N TYR A 159 -9.45 10.74 -1.83
CA TYR A 159 -10.34 11.89 -1.69
C TYR A 159 -11.73 11.45 -2.12
N LEU A 160 -12.68 11.60 -1.22
CA LEU A 160 -14.08 11.25 -1.42
C LEU A 160 -14.91 12.53 -1.33
N ASN A 161 -15.55 12.87 -2.42
CA ASN A 161 -16.51 13.96 -2.45
C ASN A 161 -17.92 13.37 -2.37
N VAL A 162 -18.62 13.68 -1.30
CA VAL A 162 -19.96 13.16 -1.02
C VAL A 162 -20.93 14.30 -0.78
N PRO A 163 -22.22 14.15 -1.09
CA PRO A 163 -23.22 15.15 -0.77
C PRO A 163 -23.23 15.45 0.74
N PRO A 164 -23.13 16.70 1.19
CA PRO A 164 -23.01 17.03 2.61
C PRO A 164 -24.18 16.56 3.50
N ASN A 165 -25.33 16.35 2.90
CA ASN A 165 -26.54 15.89 3.58
C ASN A 165 -26.54 14.36 3.85
N THR A 166 -25.59 13.61 3.31
CA THR A 166 -25.46 12.14 3.49
C THR A 166 -24.42 11.77 4.53
N ILE A 167 -23.85 12.75 5.23
CA ILE A 167 -22.81 12.53 6.23
C ILE A 167 -23.08 13.30 7.52
N ASP A 168 -22.71 12.66 8.65
CA ASP A 168 -22.63 13.36 9.96
C ASP A 168 -21.18 13.40 10.43
N ILE A 169 -20.64 14.61 10.58
CA ILE A 169 -19.27 14.88 11.04
C ILE A 169 -19.23 15.13 12.55
N ASN A 170 -20.36 15.44 13.16
CA ASN A 170 -20.41 15.88 14.55
C ASN A 170 -20.52 14.72 15.55
N ILE A 171 -19.89 13.61 15.26
CA ILE A 171 -19.91 12.40 16.11
C ILE A 171 -18.78 12.35 17.12
N HIS A 172 -17.65 13.02 16.86
CA HIS A 172 -16.49 13.03 17.73
C HIS A 172 -15.92 14.46 17.87
N PRO A 173 -15.42 14.87 19.08
CA PRO A 173 -14.87 16.22 19.31
C PRO A 173 -13.74 16.61 18.35
N THR A 174 -12.90 15.67 17.93
CA THR A 174 -11.80 15.91 16.96
C THR A 174 -12.30 16.05 15.54
N LYS A 175 -13.55 15.64 15.25
CA LYS A 175 -14.17 15.65 13.92
C LYS A 175 -13.30 14.92 12.85
N THR A 176 -12.59 13.89 13.27
CA THR A 176 -11.81 13.02 12.39
C THR A 176 -12.55 11.75 12.02
N GLU A 177 -13.74 11.53 12.58
CA GLU A 177 -14.63 10.42 12.28
C GLU A 177 -15.90 10.95 11.64
N ILE A 178 -16.40 10.24 10.66
CA ILE A 178 -17.62 10.59 9.91
C ILE A 178 -18.51 9.35 9.87
N LYS A 179 -19.80 9.57 10.06
CA LYS A 179 -20.84 8.58 9.77
C LYS A 179 -21.44 8.88 8.41
N PHE A 180 -21.54 7.87 7.58
CA PHE A 180 -22.20 7.94 6.27
C PHE A 180 -23.58 7.32 6.37
N ASP A 181 -24.53 7.82 5.61
CA ASP A 181 -25.88 7.27 5.57
C ASP A 181 -25.88 5.87 4.93
N ASP A 182 -25.09 5.67 3.88
CA ASP A 182 -24.92 4.36 3.21
C ASP A 182 -23.45 3.93 3.19
N GLU A 183 -22.98 3.42 4.33
CA GLU A 183 -21.61 2.92 4.48
C GLU A 183 -21.37 1.68 3.60
N HIS A 184 -22.39 0.85 3.36
CA HIS A 184 -22.24 -0.37 2.58
C HIS A 184 -22.03 -0.10 1.09
N ALA A 185 -22.80 0.83 0.52
CA ALA A 185 -22.61 1.25 -0.87
C ALA A 185 -21.24 1.91 -1.06
N LEU A 186 -20.85 2.80 -0.15
CA LEU A 186 -19.55 3.46 -0.19
C LEU A 186 -18.40 2.45 -0.12
N TYR A 187 -18.51 1.44 0.75
CA TYR A 187 -17.55 0.34 0.85
C TYR A 187 -17.41 -0.42 -0.47
N ALA A 188 -18.55 -0.82 -1.06
CA ALA A 188 -18.56 -1.59 -2.29
C ALA A 188 -17.98 -0.81 -3.47
N ILE A 189 -18.34 0.47 -3.61
CA ILE A 189 -17.82 1.36 -4.63
C ILE A 189 -16.31 1.52 -4.46
N LEU A 190 -15.84 1.86 -3.27
CA LEU A 190 -14.42 2.06 -2.98
C LEU A 190 -13.59 0.81 -3.29
N ARG A 191 -14.05 -0.36 -2.82
CA ARG A 191 -13.40 -1.64 -3.10
C ARG A 191 -13.32 -1.93 -4.59
N SER A 192 -14.41 -1.76 -5.34
CA SER A 192 -14.47 -2.05 -6.78
C SER A 192 -13.59 -1.10 -7.57
N SER A 193 -13.62 0.20 -7.27
CA SER A 193 -12.82 1.22 -7.96
C SER A 193 -11.33 0.98 -7.79
N ILE A 194 -10.88 0.65 -6.57
CA ILE A 194 -9.48 0.33 -6.31
C ILE A 194 -9.08 -0.95 -7.04
N LYS A 195 -9.91 -2.01 -6.95
CA LYS A 195 -9.63 -3.29 -7.63
C LYS A 195 -9.56 -3.11 -9.14
N HIS A 196 -10.46 -2.32 -9.72
CA HIS A 196 -10.45 -1.97 -11.14
C HIS A 196 -9.17 -1.22 -11.53
N SER A 197 -8.80 -0.19 -10.80
CA SER A 197 -7.58 0.58 -11.04
C SER A 197 -6.33 -0.29 -10.95
N LEU A 198 -6.21 -1.15 -9.94
CA LEU A 198 -5.10 -2.08 -9.82
C LEU A 198 -5.04 -3.06 -11.01
N GLY A 199 -6.18 -3.52 -11.51
CA GLY A 199 -6.27 -4.38 -12.70
C GLY A 199 -5.83 -3.67 -13.98
N GLN A 200 -6.29 -2.43 -14.19
CA GLN A 200 -5.95 -1.62 -15.38
C GLN A 200 -4.45 -1.33 -15.49
N PHE A 201 -3.78 -1.09 -14.37
CA PHE A 201 -2.36 -0.76 -14.35
C PHE A 201 -1.44 -2.00 -14.28
N ASN A 202 -1.95 -3.17 -14.70
CA ASN A 202 -1.20 -4.42 -14.75
C ASN A 202 -0.42 -4.72 -13.46
N VAL A 203 -1.03 -4.42 -12.34
CA VAL A 203 -0.48 -4.75 -11.02
C VAL A 203 -0.74 -6.23 -10.68
N ALA A 204 -1.12 -7.05 -11.69
CA ALA A 204 -0.98 -8.49 -11.56
C ALA A 204 0.49 -8.79 -11.26
N PRO A 205 0.80 -9.74 -10.36
CA PRO A 205 2.16 -10.17 -10.18
C PRO A 205 2.69 -10.51 -11.58
N VAL A 206 3.66 -9.75 -12.08
CA VAL A 206 4.51 -10.21 -13.14
C VAL A 206 5.07 -11.50 -12.55
N LEU A 207 4.70 -12.64 -13.11
CA LEU A 207 5.42 -13.87 -12.88
C LEU A 207 6.83 -13.51 -13.35
N ASP A 208 7.63 -13.11 -12.38
CA ASP A 208 9.04 -12.87 -12.58
C ASP A 208 9.61 -14.26 -12.85
N PHE A 209 9.61 -14.62 -14.12
CA PHE A 209 10.47 -15.66 -14.61
C PHE A 209 11.88 -15.08 -14.59
N ASP A 210 12.38 -14.74 -13.40
CA ASP A 210 13.80 -14.63 -13.17
C ASP A 210 14.38 -15.94 -13.70
N ARG A 211 14.94 -15.83 -14.88
CA ARG A 211 15.62 -16.93 -15.56
C ARG A 211 16.73 -17.32 -14.62
N ASP A 212 16.47 -18.39 -13.86
CA ASP A 212 17.47 -18.94 -12.98
C ASP A 212 18.63 -19.36 -13.87
N SER A 213 19.71 -18.56 -13.86
CA SER A 213 20.93 -18.82 -14.63
C SER A 213 21.55 -20.18 -14.30
N ASN A 214 21.11 -20.81 -13.19
CA ASN A 214 21.49 -22.19 -12.86
C ASN A 214 20.69 -23.24 -13.64
N LEU A 215 19.58 -22.85 -14.30
CA LEU A 215 18.82 -23.69 -15.23
C LEU A 215 19.28 -23.54 -16.68
N ASP A 216 20.19 -22.62 -16.97
CA ASP A 216 20.89 -22.57 -18.24
C ASP A 216 21.79 -23.81 -18.31
N THR A 217 21.26 -24.90 -18.86
CA THR A 217 22.09 -26.03 -19.26
C THR A 217 23.22 -25.48 -20.12
N PRO A 218 24.48 -25.87 -19.87
CA PRO A 218 25.59 -25.46 -20.71
C PRO A 218 25.32 -25.95 -22.13
N TYR A 219 24.84 -25.05 -22.97
CA TYR A 219 24.52 -25.34 -24.36
C TYR A 219 25.79 -25.50 -25.18
N ASN A 220 26.31 -26.71 -25.23
CA ASN A 220 27.20 -27.13 -26.31
C ASN A 220 26.43 -27.48 -27.61
N TYR A 221 25.17 -27.04 -27.74
CA TYR A 221 24.28 -27.37 -28.86
C TYR A 221 24.02 -26.19 -29.81
N LYS A 222 24.76 -25.11 -29.70
CA LYS A 222 24.53 -23.94 -30.55
C LYS A 222 24.82 -24.15 -32.04
N ASP A 223 25.53 -25.20 -32.38
CA ASP A 223 25.99 -25.48 -33.74
C ASP A 223 25.49 -26.82 -34.29
N GLN A 224 24.50 -27.46 -33.66
CA GLN A 224 23.87 -28.65 -34.23
C GLN A 224 22.62 -28.25 -35.04
N GLU A 225 22.65 -28.56 -36.34
CA GLU A 225 21.46 -28.45 -37.19
C GLU A 225 20.32 -29.27 -36.58
N ALA A 226 19.15 -28.65 -36.38
CA ALA A 226 17.98 -29.32 -35.87
C ALA A 226 17.54 -30.42 -36.85
N ALA A 227 17.84 -31.68 -36.54
CA ALA A 227 17.29 -32.79 -37.26
C ALA A 227 15.81 -32.95 -36.94
N THR A 228 14.95 -32.87 -37.94
CA THR A 228 13.51 -33.12 -37.77
C THR A 228 13.34 -34.59 -37.33
N PRO A 229 12.60 -34.83 -36.21
CA PRO A 229 12.36 -36.19 -35.76
C PRO A 229 11.59 -36.95 -36.82
N THR A 230 12.19 -38.00 -37.40
CA THR A 230 11.51 -38.92 -38.30
C THR A 230 10.67 -39.89 -37.47
N ILE A 231 9.37 -39.80 -37.63
CA ILE A 231 8.43 -40.74 -37.01
C ILE A 231 8.51 -42.03 -37.87
N GLN A 232 9.11 -43.07 -37.33
CA GLN A 232 9.03 -44.42 -37.93
C GLN A 232 7.69 -45.02 -37.53
N ILE A 233 6.77 -45.10 -38.47
CA ILE A 233 5.48 -45.76 -38.28
C ILE A 233 5.69 -47.24 -38.59
N ASP A 234 5.55 -48.10 -37.59
CA ASP A 234 5.48 -49.54 -37.77
C ASP A 234 4.09 -49.89 -38.34
N GLY A 235 4.04 -50.17 -39.65
CA GLY A 235 2.80 -50.49 -40.35
C GLY A 235 2.13 -51.81 -39.89
N ASN A 236 2.79 -52.59 -39.05
CA ASN A 236 2.28 -53.85 -38.49
C ASN A 236 1.91 -53.75 -37.03
N PHE A 237 1.94 -52.54 -36.45
CA PHE A 237 1.51 -52.33 -35.06
C PHE A 237 0.00 -52.49 -34.91
N ASN A 238 -0.41 -53.55 -34.22
CA ASN A 238 -1.79 -53.78 -33.88
C ASN A 238 -1.98 -53.50 -32.38
N PRO A 239 -2.66 -52.40 -31.98
CA PRO A 239 -2.88 -52.04 -30.56
C PRO A 239 -3.82 -53.00 -29.84
N PHE A 240 -4.49 -53.93 -30.54
CA PHE A 240 -5.43 -54.89 -30.00
C PHE A 240 -4.92 -56.32 -29.92
N SER A 241 -3.63 -56.56 -30.21
CA SER A 241 -3.01 -57.88 -30.04
C SER A 241 -2.48 -58.01 -28.60
N ASP A 242 -2.93 -59.04 -27.87
CA ASP A 242 -2.56 -59.33 -26.47
C ASP A 242 -1.11 -59.77 -26.24
N ALA A 243 -0.22 -59.57 -27.20
CA ALA A 243 1.20 -59.91 -27.07
C ALA A 243 1.98 -58.65 -26.67
N ILE A 244 2.12 -58.39 -25.39
CA ILE A 244 3.06 -57.42 -24.85
C ILE A 244 4.47 -58.03 -24.84
N PRO A 245 5.38 -57.63 -25.73
CA PRO A 245 6.78 -58.02 -25.55
C PRO A 245 7.38 -57.19 -24.41
N ASN A 246 7.71 -57.83 -23.30
CA ASN A 246 8.51 -57.27 -22.23
C ASN A 246 9.88 -56.85 -22.78
N LYS A 247 9.98 -55.64 -23.32
CA LYS A 247 11.27 -55.00 -23.53
C LYS A 247 11.68 -54.32 -22.22
N HIS A 248 12.55 -55.01 -21.50
CA HIS A 248 13.31 -54.39 -20.42
C HIS A 248 14.11 -53.21 -21.01
N PHE A 249 13.70 -52.01 -20.75
CA PHE A 249 14.54 -50.83 -20.89
C PHE A 249 15.55 -50.84 -19.77
N THR A 250 16.71 -51.37 -20.00
CA THR A 250 17.89 -51.15 -19.17
C THR A 250 18.46 -49.77 -19.48
N SER A 251 17.98 -48.74 -18.82
CA SER A 251 18.72 -47.49 -18.72
C SER A 251 19.93 -47.73 -17.84
N PRO A 252 21.14 -47.35 -18.21
CA PRO A 252 22.25 -47.32 -17.30
C PRO A 252 22.07 -46.09 -16.35
N ARG A 253 21.25 -46.24 -15.32
CA ARG A 253 21.27 -45.31 -14.20
C ARG A 253 22.46 -45.67 -13.32
N LYS A 254 23.51 -44.85 -13.37
CA LYS A 254 24.54 -44.83 -12.34
C LYS A 254 23.86 -44.64 -10.99
N THR A 255 23.88 -45.68 -10.19
CA THR A 255 23.52 -45.69 -8.77
C THR A 255 24.66 -45.05 -7.98
N GLU A 256 24.65 -43.73 -7.89
CA GLU A 256 25.42 -43.02 -6.88
C GLU A 256 24.52 -41.89 -6.37
N ASN A 257 24.06 -42.08 -5.12
CA ASN A 257 23.45 -41.10 -4.18
C ASN A 257 22.10 -41.49 -3.58
N THR A 258 21.81 -42.78 -3.38
CA THR A 258 20.68 -43.15 -2.52
C THR A 258 21.10 -43.47 -1.06
N ALA A 259 22.36 -43.25 -0.70
CA ALA A 259 22.84 -43.61 0.65
C ALA A 259 22.76 -42.49 1.71
N ASN A 260 22.30 -41.28 1.38
CA ASN A 260 22.35 -40.15 2.31
C ASN A 260 21.00 -39.52 2.68
N TRP A 261 19.86 -40.06 2.25
CA TRP A 261 18.59 -39.48 2.67
C TRP A 261 18.24 -39.81 4.14
N GLU A 262 18.75 -40.94 4.69
CA GLU A 262 18.55 -41.31 6.09
C GLU A 262 19.30 -40.38 7.06
N SER A 263 20.39 -39.76 6.63
CA SER A 263 21.13 -38.80 7.45
C SER A 263 20.40 -37.47 7.69
N LEU A 264 19.37 -37.17 6.91
CA LEU A 264 18.52 -35.97 7.08
C LEU A 264 17.53 -36.11 8.23
N TYR A 265 17.32 -37.32 8.75
CA TYR A 265 16.40 -37.61 9.87
C TYR A 265 17.09 -37.90 11.19
N VAL A 266 18.42 -37.89 11.24
CA VAL A 266 19.20 -38.08 12.47
C VAL A 266 19.18 -36.79 13.27
N GLY A 267 18.14 -36.62 14.11
CA GLY A 267 18.00 -35.46 15.01
C GLY A 267 16.58 -35.11 15.41
N LEU A 268 15.58 -35.75 14.81
CA LEU A 268 14.19 -35.61 15.25
C LEU A 268 13.92 -36.70 16.32
N LYS A 269 14.23 -36.39 17.59
CA LYS A 269 13.71 -37.15 18.72
C LYS A 269 12.23 -36.79 18.86
N HIS A 270 11.37 -37.79 18.73
CA HIS A 270 10.00 -37.75 19.21
C HIS A 270 10.05 -37.71 20.75
N ASP A 271 9.72 -36.60 21.35
CA ASP A 271 9.26 -36.53 22.74
C ASP A 271 7.79 -36.96 22.77
N THR A 272 7.58 -38.26 22.82
CA THR A 272 6.38 -38.87 23.36
C THR A 272 6.81 -39.58 24.64
N ASP A 273 6.39 -39.00 25.75
CA ASP A 273 6.08 -39.64 27.07
C ASP A 273 6.15 -38.50 28.10
N GLU A 274 5.05 -38.11 28.68
CA GLU A 274 4.46 -38.54 29.94
C GLU A 274 3.25 -37.67 30.29
N ILE A 275 2.08 -38.22 30.11
CA ILE A 275 0.93 -37.85 30.93
C ILE A 275 0.40 -39.15 31.52
N SER A 276 0.83 -39.45 32.76
CA SER A 276 0.11 -40.30 33.70
C SER A 276 0.53 -39.94 35.13
N ASN A 277 -0.30 -39.24 35.80
CA ASN A 277 -0.84 -39.32 37.16
C ASN A 277 -1.28 -37.95 37.66
#